data_1e3849e600add46728c013f104d4f254
#
_entry.id   1e3849e600add46728c013f104d4f254
#
_cell.length_a   1.000
_cell.length_b   1.000
_cell.length_c   1.000
_cell.angle_alpha   90.00
_cell.angle_beta   90.00
_cell.angle_gamma   90.00
#
_symmetry.space_group_name_H-M   'P 1'
#
loop_
_entity.id
_entity.type
_entity.pdbx_description
1 polymer ?
#
loop_
_entity_poly.entity_id
_entity_poly.type
_entity_poly.pdbx_seq_one_letter_code
_entity_poly.pdbx_strand_id
1 'polypeptide(L)'
;ALEQGLAVELQLIREALRLSVAETAMLFGVKRPTIYNWQNGKPISPENAERLREIAHALEPHLQVIQAHVGRVAHRAIEGRNTLLQMLAQGANAQEAIGRLATILGREAAQRERLARQLQGRTGKRGAADLDSLG
;
A
#
# COMPACT_ATOMS: atom_id res chain seq x y z
N ALA A 1 21.82 15.48 -6.60
CA ALA A 1 21.83 14.22 -5.86
C ALA A 1 20.59 14.08 -4.96
N LEU A 2 20.27 15.13 -4.17
CA LEU A 2 19.07 15.13 -3.32
C LEU A 2 17.78 15.06 -4.16
N GLU A 3 17.77 15.76 -5.27
CA GLU A 3 16.60 15.79 -6.17
C GLU A 3 16.37 14.46 -6.84
N GLN A 4 17.43 13.77 -7.21
CA GLN A 4 17.33 12.41 -7.77
C GLN A 4 16.81 11.41 -6.74
N GLY A 5 17.24 11.55 -5.49
CA GLY A 5 16.75 10.73 -4.39
C GLY A 5 15.27 10.91 -4.15
N LEU A 6 14.78 12.14 -4.23
CA LEU A 6 13.36 12.45 -4.09
C LEU A 6 12.53 11.88 -5.24
N ALA A 7 13.05 11.89 -6.46
CA ALA A 7 12.36 11.28 -7.60
C ALA A 7 12.23 9.76 -7.42
N VAL A 8 13.26 9.12 -6.88
CA VAL A 8 13.23 7.68 -6.56
C VAL A 8 12.22 7.38 -5.47
N GLU A 9 12.20 8.20 -4.41
CA GLU A 9 11.24 8.06 -3.32
C GLU A 9 9.80 8.27 -3.80
N LEU A 10 9.58 9.23 -4.69
CA LEU A 10 8.27 9.47 -5.30
C LEU A 10 7.81 8.25 -6.10
N GLN A 11 8.70 7.66 -6.86
CA GLN A 11 8.42 6.45 -7.63
C GLN A 11 8.08 5.28 -6.69
N LEU A 12 8.81 5.13 -5.60
CA LEU A 12 8.52 4.11 -4.58
C LEU A 12 7.09 4.26 -4.05
N ILE A 13 6.70 5.48 -3.69
CA ILE A 13 5.35 5.76 -3.17
C ILE A 13 4.30 5.39 -4.20
N ARG A 14 4.48 5.81 -5.45
CA ARG A 14 3.53 5.56 -6.51
C ARG A 14 3.37 4.08 -6.81
N GLU A 15 4.47 3.35 -6.84
CA GLU A 15 4.44 1.90 -7.09
C GLU A 15 3.84 1.15 -5.91
N ALA A 16 4.27 1.45 -4.69
CA ALA A 16 3.80 0.76 -3.49
C ALA A 16 2.30 0.95 -3.30
N LEU A 17 1.83 2.18 -3.41
CA LEU A 17 0.41 2.52 -3.21
C LEU A 17 -0.41 2.44 -4.50
N ARG A 18 0.23 2.18 -5.62
CA ARG A 18 -0.42 2.04 -6.94
C ARG A 18 -1.21 3.29 -7.31
N LEU A 19 -0.57 4.44 -7.14
CA LEU A 19 -1.20 5.74 -7.38
C LEU A 19 -1.06 6.18 -8.83
N SER A 20 -2.15 6.66 -9.41
CA SER A 20 -2.12 7.39 -10.68
C SER A 20 -1.45 8.75 -10.47
N VAL A 21 -1.10 9.43 -11.57
CA VAL A 21 -0.56 10.79 -11.49
C VAL A 21 -1.57 11.72 -10.81
N ALA A 22 -2.84 11.58 -11.15
CA ALA A 22 -3.90 12.41 -10.55
C ALA A 22 -4.01 12.18 -9.04
N GLU A 23 -3.93 10.92 -8.60
CA GLU A 23 -3.98 10.59 -7.18
C GLU A 23 -2.75 11.09 -6.43
N THR A 24 -1.58 10.99 -7.06
CA THR A 24 -0.34 11.52 -6.50
C THR A 24 -0.42 13.04 -6.35
N ALA A 25 -0.94 13.71 -7.36
CA ALA A 25 -1.14 15.17 -7.31
C ALA A 25 -2.08 15.55 -6.17
N MET A 26 -3.18 14.81 -6.01
CA MET A 26 -4.11 15.03 -4.90
C MET A 26 -3.44 14.82 -3.54
N LEU A 27 -2.63 13.79 -3.41
CA LEU A 27 -1.91 13.47 -2.17
C LEU A 27 -1.04 14.64 -1.70
N PHE A 28 -0.32 15.29 -2.63
CA PHE A 28 0.58 16.39 -2.31
C PHE A 28 -0.03 17.77 -2.48
N GLY A 29 -1.31 17.85 -2.89
CA GLY A 29 -1.99 19.12 -3.08
C GLY A 29 -1.43 19.94 -4.24
N VAL A 30 -0.99 19.29 -5.30
CA VAL A 30 -0.40 19.93 -6.47
C VAL A 30 -1.13 19.51 -7.74
N LYS A 31 -0.78 20.11 -8.87
CA LYS A 31 -1.34 19.75 -10.17
C LYS A 31 -0.51 18.66 -10.84
N ARG A 32 -1.11 17.94 -11.78
CA ARG A 32 -0.46 16.85 -12.50
C ARG A 32 0.89 17.24 -13.13
N PRO A 33 1.02 18.38 -13.82
CA PRO A 33 2.32 18.77 -14.38
C PRO A 33 3.43 18.87 -13.35
N THR A 34 3.10 19.25 -12.12
CA THR A 34 4.06 19.32 -11.03
C THR A 34 4.62 17.94 -10.71
N ILE A 35 3.77 16.90 -10.72
CA ILE A 35 4.24 15.52 -10.50
C ILE A 35 5.21 15.08 -11.60
N TYR A 36 4.90 15.37 -12.85
CA TYR A 36 5.80 15.07 -13.97
C TYR A 36 7.14 15.79 -13.81
N ASN A 37 7.11 17.05 -13.37
CA ASN A 37 8.33 17.82 -13.11
C ASN A 37 9.18 17.16 -12.03
N TRP A 38 8.56 16.72 -10.95
CA TRP A 38 9.27 16.06 -9.86
C TRP A 38 9.89 14.74 -10.32
N GLN A 39 9.17 13.97 -11.13
CA GLN A 39 9.68 12.72 -11.70
C GLN A 39 10.88 12.95 -12.60
N ASN A 40 10.94 14.12 -13.26
CA ASN A 40 12.05 14.50 -14.12
C ASN A 40 13.20 15.17 -13.36
N GLY A 41 13.16 15.13 -12.03
CA GLY A 41 14.24 15.64 -11.21
C GLY A 41 14.20 17.14 -10.95
N LYS A 42 13.11 17.82 -11.29
CA LYS A 42 12.97 19.24 -10.98
C LYS A 42 12.77 19.47 -9.48
N PRO A 43 13.19 20.64 -8.97
CA PRO A 43 13.12 20.91 -7.54
C PRO A 43 11.73 20.77 -6.94
N ILE A 44 11.69 20.24 -5.73
CA ILE A 44 10.48 20.07 -4.94
C ILE A 44 10.55 21.06 -3.79
N SER A 45 9.42 21.72 -3.47
CA SER A 45 9.37 22.63 -2.33
C SER A 45 9.77 21.91 -1.04
N PRO A 46 10.39 22.60 -0.06
CA PRO A 46 10.81 21.95 1.17
C PRO A 46 9.68 21.20 1.90
N GLU A 47 8.49 21.78 1.93
CA GLU A 47 7.33 21.17 2.58
C GLU A 47 6.93 19.86 1.91
N ASN A 48 6.83 19.87 0.58
CA ASN A 48 6.48 18.68 -0.17
C ASN A 48 7.60 17.63 -0.13
N ALA A 49 8.86 18.06 -0.16
CA ALA A 49 9.99 17.17 -0.04
C ALA A 49 9.98 16.44 1.30
N GLU A 50 9.70 17.16 2.38
CA GLU A 50 9.61 16.58 3.72
C GLU A 50 8.48 15.57 3.80
N ARG A 51 7.31 15.95 3.30
CA ARG A 51 6.13 15.05 3.29
C ARG A 51 6.39 13.79 2.49
N LEU A 52 7.02 13.95 1.34
CA LEU A 52 7.39 12.83 0.47
C LEU A 52 8.30 11.85 1.19
N ARG A 53 9.34 12.37 1.89
CA ARG A 53 10.26 11.53 2.67
C ARG A 53 9.55 10.82 3.82
N GLU A 54 8.65 11.52 4.52
CA GLU A 54 7.88 10.92 5.61
C GLU A 54 7.06 9.73 5.13
N ILE A 55 6.37 9.89 4.00
CA ILE A 55 5.54 8.83 3.43
C ILE A 55 6.42 7.66 2.96
N ALA A 56 7.48 7.95 2.22
CA ALA A 56 8.40 6.93 1.74
C ALA A 56 9.01 6.14 2.90
N HIS A 57 9.44 6.84 3.93
CA HIS A 57 10.05 6.23 5.10
C HIS A 57 9.04 5.36 5.86
N ALA A 58 7.80 5.83 5.99
CA ALA A 58 6.73 5.08 6.64
C ALA A 58 6.38 3.80 5.88
N LEU A 59 6.50 3.80 4.55
CA LEU A 59 6.22 2.63 3.71
C LEU A 59 7.27 1.55 3.82
N GLU A 60 8.54 1.91 3.99
CA GLU A 60 9.65 0.97 3.94
C GLU A 60 9.47 -0.30 4.78
N PRO A 61 9.11 -0.21 6.07
CA PRO A 61 8.95 -1.42 6.89
C PRO A 61 7.80 -2.32 6.45
N HIS A 62 6.88 -1.81 5.64
CA HIS A 62 5.65 -2.50 5.29
C HIS A 62 5.54 -2.85 3.80
N LEU A 63 6.60 -2.64 3.02
CA LEU A 63 6.57 -2.86 1.58
C LEU A 63 6.18 -4.30 1.22
N GLN A 64 6.67 -5.26 1.97
CA GLN A 64 6.42 -6.67 1.68
C GLN A 64 4.94 -7.02 1.81
N VAL A 65 4.29 -6.62 2.90
CA VAL A 65 2.87 -6.91 3.12
C VAL A 65 1.99 -6.14 2.14
N ILE A 66 2.38 -4.90 1.80
CA ILE A 66 1.65 -4.08 0.84
C ILE A 66 1.75 -4.66 -0.57
N GLN A 67 2.96 -5.06 -0.99
CA GLN A 67 3.18 -5.65 -2.31
C GLN A 67 2.47 -6.98 -2.48
N ALA A 68 2.34 -7.75 -1.41
CA ALA A 68 1.66 -9.04 -1.43
C ALA A 68 0.13 -8.89 -1.61
N HIS A 69 -0.42 -7.72 -1.28
CA HIS A 69 -1.85 -7.48 -1.41
C HIS A 69 -2.23 -7.19 -2.87
N VAL A 70 -3.29 -7.82 -3.34
CA VAL A 70 -3.85 -7.59 -4.68
C VAL A 70 -4.94 -6.53 -4.57
N GLY A 71 -4.83 -5.46 -5.35
CA GLY A 71 -5.83 -4.41 -5.39
C GLY A 71 -5.27 -3.02 -5.08
N ARG A 72 -6.17 -2.06 -4.98
CA ARG A 72 -5.84 -0.64 -4.81
C ARG A 72 -5.72 -0.31 -3.32
N VAL A 73 -4.54 -0.54 -2.77
CA VAL A 73 -4.28 -0.39 -1.32
C VAL A 73 -4.58 1.03 -0.81
N ALA A 74 -4.33 2.05 -1.62
CA ALA A 74 -4.58 3.44 -1.24
C ALA A 74 -6.07 3.75 -1.05
N HIS A 75 -6.95 2.95 -1.65
CA HIS A 75 -8.39 3.11 -1.56
C HIS A 75 -9.02 2.27 -0.44
N ARG A 76 -8.21 1.58 0.35
CA ARG A 76 -8.72 0.84 1.50
C ARG A 76 -9.12 1.81 2.61
N ALA A 77 -10.31 1.61 3.18
CA ALA A 77 -10.74 2.33 4.36
C ALA A 77 -9.92 1.84 5.55
N ILE A 78 -9.28 2.77 6.26
CA ILE A 78 -8.46 2.44 7.43
C ILE A 78 -9.01 3.05 8.72
N GLU A 79 -9.90 4.02 8.61
CA GLU A 79 -10.58 4.60 9.75
C GLU A 79 -12.00 5.01 9.32
N GLY A 80 -13.00 4.24 9.74
CA GLY A 80 -14.37 4.46 9.29
C GLY A 80 -14.45 4.30 7.78
N ARG A 81 -14.89 5.35 7.08
CA ARG A 81 -14.94 5.38 5.61
C ARG A 81 -13.73 6.05 4.98
N ASN A 82 -12.82 6.58 5.80
CA ASN A 82 -11.65 7.30 5.30
C ASN A 82 -10.61 6.32 4.77
N THR A 83 -10.25 6.52 3.50
CA THR A 83 -9.22 5.72 2.86
C THR A 83 -7.83 6.22 3.23
N LEU A 84 -6.81 5.38 3.03
CA LEU A 84 -5.43 5.79 3.24
C LEU A 84 -5.11 7.04 2.44
N LEU A 85 -5.48 7.06 1.15
CA LEU A 85 -5.20 8.22 0.29
C LEU A 85 -5.84 9.50 0.83
N GLN A 86 -7.12 9.43 1.23
CA GLN A 86 -7.81 10.59 1.80
C GLN A 86 -7.13 11.09 3.06
N MET A 87 -6.76 10.19 3.94
CA MET A 87 -6.10 10.55 5.21
C MET A 87 -4.74 11.18 4.97
N LEU A 88 -3.94 10.63 4.06
CA LEU A 88 -2.64 11.20 3.74
C LEU A 88 -2.78 12.57 3.06
N ALA A 89 -3.76 12.73 2.17
CA ALA A 89 -4.04 14.00 1.50
C ALA A 89 -4.48 15.08 2.49
N GLN A 90 -5.13 14.70 3.58
CA GLN A 90 -5.59 15.61 4.63
C GLN A 90 -4.50 15.92 5.67
N GLY A 91 -3.31 15.37 5.50
CA GLY A 91 -2.19 15.64 6.39
C GLY A 91 -2.05 14.70 7.58
N ALA A 92 -2.71 13.56 7.57
CA ALA A 92 -2.59 12.58 8.64
C ALA A 92 -1.15 12.10 8.81
N ASN A 93 -0.78 11.71 10.01
CA ASN A 93 0.54 11.17 10.30
C ASN A 93 0.78 9.93 9.44
N ALA A 94 1.84 9.95 8.63
CA ALA A 94 2.12 8.89 7.66
C ALA A 94 2.40 7.55 8.34
N GLN A 95 3.18 7.55 9.42
CA GLN A 95 3.50 6.32 10.14
C GLN A 95 2.27 5.68 10.74
N GLU A 96 1.38 6.47 11.32
CA GLU A 96 0.14 5.95 11.91
C GLU A 96 -0.80 5.42 10.84
N ALA A 97 -1.05 6.19 9.78
CA ALA A 97 -1.99 5.81 8.74
C ALA A 97 -1.50 4.57 7.98
N ILE A 98 -0.25 4.56 7.56
CA ILE A 98 0.34 3.44 6.83
C ILE A 98 0.48 2.23 7.75
N GLY A 99 0.82 2.44 9.01
CA GLY A 99 0.87 1.37 10.01
C GLY A 99 -0.47 0.68 10.21
N ARG A 100 -1.56 1.44 10.22
CA ARG A 100 -2.91 0.87 10.28
C ARG A 100 -3.25 0.04 9.05
N LEU A 101 -2.91 0.55 7.87
CA LEU A 101 -3.08 -0.21 6.63
C LEU A 101 -2.31 -1.52 6.71
N ALA A 102 -1.05 -1.47 7.10
CA ALA A 102 -0.20 -2.65 7.20
C ALA A 102 -0.78 -3.68 8.18
N THR A 103 -1.30 -3.22 9.30
CA THR A 103 -1.95 -4.09 10.30
C THR A 103 -3.17 -4.79 9.71
N ILE A 104 -4.02 -4.05 9.01
CA ILE A 104 -5.22 -4.61 8.35
C ILE A 104 -4.81 -5.67 7.32
N LEU A 105 -3.86 -5.33 6.44
CA LEU A 105 -3.40 -6.24 5.39
C LEU A 105 -2.74 -7.49 5.99
N GLY A 106 -1.96 -7.32 7.05
CA GLY A 106 -1.30 -8.42 7.74
C GLY A 106 -2.30 -9.39 8.37
N ARG A 107 -3.35 -8.87 9.00
CA ARG A 107 -4.42 -9.69 9.59
C ARG A 107 -5.18 -10.46 8.51
N GLU A 108 -5.51 -9.80 7.41
CA GLU A 108 -6.19 -10.43 6.28
C GLU A 108 -5.34 -11.54 5.67
N ALA A 109 -4.04 -11.30 5.49
CA ALA A 109 -3.12 -12.29 4.95
C ALA A 109 -3.03 -13.51 5.87
N ALA A 110 -2.90 -13.29 7.18
CA ALA A 110 -2.83 -14.36 8.17
C ALA A 110 -4.14 -15.18 8.19
N GLN A 111 -5.27 -14.50 8.07
CA GLN A 111 -6.58 -15.15 8.04
C GLN A 111 -6.75 -16.02 6.79
N ARG A 112 -6.35 -15.51 5.62
CA ARG A 112 -6.38 -16.27 4.38
C ARG A 112 -5.49 -17.51 4.46
N GLU A 113 -4.32 -17.37 5.05
CA GLU A 113 -3.37 -18.45 5.22
C GLU A 113 -3.92 -19.56 6.11
N ARG A 114 -4.54 -19.18 7.23
CA ARG A 114 -5.19 -20.14 8.14
C ARG A 114 -6.34 -20.85 7.45
N LEU A 115 -7.17 -20.10 6.71
CA LEU A 115 -8.31 -20.66 5.98
C LEU A 115 -7.84 -21.64 4.89
N ALA A 116 -6.79 -21.28 4.16
CA ALA A 116 -6.21 -22.13 3.13
C ALA A 116 -5.71 -23.46 3.73
N ARG A 117 -5.04 -23.40 4.88
CA ARG A 117 -4.59 -24.61 5.58
C ARG A 117 -5.74 -25.48 6.04
N GLN A 118 -6.80 -24.88 6.56
CA GLN A 118 -8.01 -25.60 6.97
C GLN A 118 -8.69 -26.29 5.78
N LEU A 119 -8.82 -25.57 4.67
CA LEU A 119 -9.43 -26.10 3.45
C LEU A 119 -8.61 -27.23 2.85
N GLN A 120 -7.27 -27.13 2.86
CA GLN A 120 -6.41 -28.21 2.40
C GLN A 120 -6.56 -29.46 3.25
N GLY A 121 -6.64 -29.30 4.57
CA GLY A 121 -6.87 -30.41 5.48
C GLY A 121 -8.21 -31.10 5.24
N ARG A 122 -9.26 -30.31 5.05
CA ARG A 122 -10.62 -30.83 4.77
C ARG A 122 -10.70 -31.52 3.41
N THR A 123 -10.10 -30.91 2.40
CA THR A 123 -10.07 -31.48 1.05
C THR A 123 -9.33 -32.81 1.03
N GLY A 124 -8.21 -32.91 1.74
CA GLY A 124 -7.46 -34.13 1.88
C GLY A 124 -8.26 -35.24 2.56
N LYS A 125 -8.95 -34.90 3.65
CA LYS A 125 -9.80 -35.86 4.37
C LYS A 125 -11.00 -36.28 3.55
N ARG A 126 -11.65 -35.36 2.87
CA ARG A 126 -12.80 -35.65 2.00
C ARG A 126 -12.39 -36.51 0.80
N GLY A 127 -11.23 -36.20 0.22
CA GLY A 127 -10.70 -36.98 -0.90
C GLY A 127 -10.48 -38.43 -0.50
N ALA A 128 -9.89 -38.68 0.67
CA ALA A 128 -9.68 -40.02 1.19
C ALA A 128 -11.02 -40.73 1.48
N ALA A 129 -11.97 -40.02 2.10
CA ALA A 129 -13.29 -40.56 2.39
C ALA A 129 -14.07 -40.91 1.13
N ASP A 130 -14.00 -40.04 0.11
CA ASP A 130 -14.66 -40.25 -1.16
C ASP A 130 -14.07 -41.45 -1.91
N LEU A 131 -12.77 -41.63 -1.88
CA LEU A 131 -12.10 -42.78 -2.46
C LEU A 131 -12.50 -44.08 -1.75
N ASP A 132 -12.61 -44.05 -0.44
CA ASP A 132 -13.05 -45.19 0.36
C ASP A 132 -14.50 -45.55 0.07
N SER A 133 -15.37 -44.57 -0.15
CA SER A 133 -16.78 -44.79 -0.44
C SER A 133 -17.02 -45.27 -1.88
N LEU A 134 -16.08 -44.98 -2.79
CA LEU A 134 -16.13 -45.45 -4.17
C LEU A 134 -15.50 -46.83 -4.36
N GLY A 135 -14.69 -47.21 -3.42
CA GLY A 135 -14.03 -48.52 -3.41
C GLY A 135 -14.90 -49.56 -2.80
#